data_a49ae93a6e226d9c7c6bd3abe72782b4
#
_entry.id   a49ae93a6e226d9c7c6bd3abe72782b4
#
_cell.length_a   1.000
_cell.length_b   1.000
_cell.length_c   1.000
_cell.angle_alpha   90.00
_cell.angle_beta   90.00
_cell.angle_gamma   90.00
#
_symmetry.space_group_name_H-M   'P 1'
#
loop_
_entity.id
_entity.type
_entity.pdbx_description
1 polymer ?
#
loop_
_entity_poly.entity_id
_entity_poly.type
_entity_poly.pdbx_seq_one_letter_code
_entity_poly.pdbx_strand_id
1 'polypeptide(L)'
;MNPEEIDIKIKEYTDKINELKKEKDKILINELKNSLSIKENSYYKIHLGCTIYYFKSKDVDFDLKKIKISNCLEEQFTLMSCSYKYYSFMFLDFKENIKFEEISKEDYLEVVSEYEEKLKKLKEE
;
A
#
# COMPACT_ATOMS: atom_id res chain seq x y z
N MET A 1 -7.54 -41.24 27.67
CA MET A 1 -6.50 -40.18 27.53
C MET A 1 -6.35 -39.44 28.84
N ASN A 2 -5.13 -39.24 29.26
CA ASN A 2 -4.86 -38.39 30.39
C ASN A 2 -4.81 -36.90 29.94
N PRO A 3 -4.87 -35.95 30.89
CA PRO A 3 -4.86 -34.51 30.54
C PRO A 3 -3.62 -34.09 29.76
N GLU A 4 -2.46 -34.68 30.00
CA GLU A 4 -1.21 -34.35 29.28
C GLU A 4 -1.28 -34.75 27.82
N GLU A 5 -1.85 -35.92 27.51
CA GLU A 5 -2.05 -36.36 26.12
C GLU A 5 -3.01 -35.45 25.36
N ILE A 6 -4.06 -34.98 26.06
CA ILE A 6 -5.04 -34.05 25.49
C ILE A 6 -4.35 -32.72 25.16
N ASP A 7 -3.52 -32.22 26.05
CA ASP A 7 -2.79 -30.97 25.85
C ASP A 7 -1.82 -31.04 24.67
N ILE A 8 -1.13 -32.16 24.49
CA ILE A 8 -0.25 -32.42 23.35
C ILE A 8 -1.05 -32.38 22.05
N LYS A 9 -2.21 -33.00 22.01
CA LYS A 9 -3.07 -33.01 20.82
C LYS A 9 -3.62 -31.61 20.49
N ILE A 10 -4.01 -30.86 21.51
CA ILE A 10 -4.48 -29.49 21.35
C ILE A 10 -3.38 -28.64 20.69
N LYS A 11 -2.15 -28.79 21.15
CA LYS A 11 -1.01 -28.06 20.59
C LYS A 11 -0.76 -28.45 19.12
N GLU A 12 -0.79 -29.74 18.81
CA GLU A 12 -0.60 -30.22 17.44
C GLU A 12 -1.66 -29.66 16.49
N TYR A 13 -2.93 -29.68 16.89
CA TYR A 13 -4.02 -29.13 16.07
C TYR A 13 -3.94 -27.61 15.96
N THR A 14 -3.55 -26.92 17.02
CA THR A 14 -3.37 -25.46 17.02
C THR A 14 -2.26 -25.06 16.05
N ASP A 15 -1.12 -25.75 16.08
CA ASP A 15 0.00 -25.49 15.18
C ASP A 15 -0.41 -25.71 13.72
N LYS A 16 -1.16 -26.77 13.44
CA LYS A 16 -1.66 -27.07 12.11
C LYS A 16 -2.65 -26.02 11.61
N ILE A 17 -3.54 -25.56 12.46
CA ILE A 17 -4.49 -24.47 12.13
C ILE A 17 -3.73 -23.20 11.79
N ASN A 18 -2.70 -22.85 12.56
CA ASN A 18 -1.89 -21.67 12.32
C ASN A 18 -1.15 -21.76 10.98
N GLU A 19 -0.62 -22.91 10.61
CA GLU A 19 0.02 -23.13 9.31
C GLU A 19 -0.97 -22.95 8.16
N LEU A 20 -2.16 -23.50 8.28
CA LEU A 20 -3.21 -23.37 7.26
C LEU A 20 -3.67 -21.93 7.11
N LYS A 21 -3.77 -21.19 8.20
CA LYS A 21 -4.10 -19.76 8.16
C LYS A 21 -3.03 -18.97 7.41
N LYS A 22 -1.75 -19.25 7.64
CA LYS A 22 -0.65 -18.60 6.91
C LYS A 22 -0.70 -18.88 5.42
N GLU A 23 -0.99 -20.13 5.03
CA GLU A 23 -1.14 -20.49 3.62
C GLU A 23 -2.31 -19.76 2.97
N LYS A 24 -3.45 -19.70 3.66
CA LYS A 24 -4.63 -18.96 3.19
C LYS A 24 -4.30 -17.48 2.97
N ASP A 25 -3.58 -16.90 3.91
CA ASP A 25 -3.19 -15.48 3.83
C ASP A 25 -2.30 -15.21 2.62
N LYS A 26 -1.33 -16.09 2.35
CA LYS A 26 -0.46 -15.99 1.17
C LYS A 26 -1.25 -16.05 -0.13
N ILE A 27 -2.21 -16.97 -0.22
CA ILE A 27 -3.05 -17.11 -1.41
C ILE A 27 -3.88 -15.85 -1.64
N LEU A 28 -4.51 -15.32 -0.60
CA LEU A 28 -5.33 -14.10 -0.68
C LEU A 28 -4.50 -12.88 -1.10
N ILE A 29 -3.30 -12.74 -0.55
CA ILE A 29 -2.39 -11.65 -0.92
C ILE A 29 -1.98 -11.77 -2.40
N ASN A 30 -1.66 -12.97 -2.87
CA ASN A 30 -1.30 -13.18 -4.28
C ASN A 30 -2.47 -12.89 -5.22
N GLU A 31 -3.68 -13.32 -4.87
CA GLU A 31 -4.88 -13.03 -5.64
C GLU A 31 -5.11 -11.52 -5.75
N LEU A 32 -4.92 -10.81 -4.64
CA LEU A 32 -5.07 -9.37 -4.61
C LEU A 32 -4.03 -8.68 -5.50
N LYS A 33 -2.76 -9.05 -5.38
CA LYS A 33 -1.69 -8.52 -6.25
C LYS A 33 -2.02 -8.71 -7.72
N ASN A 34 -2.51 -9.90 -8.08
CA ASN A 34 -2.86 -10.22 -9.46
C ASN A 34 -4.07 -9.39 -9.92
N SER A 35 -5.07 -9.20 -9.07
CA SER A 35 -6.26 -8.40 -9.41
C SER A 35 -5.93 -6.93 -9.64
N LEU A 36 -4.96 -6.38 -8.90
CA LEU A 36 -4.51 -5.00 -9.05
C LEU A 36 -3.51 -4.82 -10.19
N SER A 37 -3.01 -5.90 -10.78
CA SER A 37 -2.07 -5.89 -11.90
C SER A 37 -0.83 -5.03 -11.67
N ILE A 38 -0.27 -5.08 -10.46
CA ILE A 38 0.93 -4.32 -10.10
C ILE A 38 2.17 -5.01 -10.67
N LYS A 39 2.93 -4.25 -11.46
CA LYS A 39 4.18 -4.71 -12.06
C LYS A 39 5.36 -4.31 -11.19
N GLU A 40 6.44 -5.11 -11.20
CA GLU A 40 7.68 -4.75 -10.53
C GLU A 40 8.36 -3.57 -11.24
N ASN A 41 9.11 -2.78 -10.47
CA ASN A 41 9.87 -1.63 -10.97
C ASN A 41 9.05 -0.61 -11.75
N SER A 42 7.81 -0.40 -11.33
CA SER A 42 6.87 0.52 -11.98
C SER A 42 6.43 1.63 -11.04
N TYR A 43 5.77 2.63 -11.60
CA TYR A 43 5.26 3.80 -10.88
C TYR A 43 3.76 3.85 -11.03
N TYR A 44 3.06 4.21 -9.95
CA TYR A 44 1.60 4.19 -9.92
C TYR A 44 1.04 5.44 -9.28
N LYS A 45 -0.21 5.74 -9.63
CA LYS A 45 -1.02 6.73 -8.94
C LYS A 45 -2.38 6.16 -8.58
N ILE A 46 -2.96 6.70 -7.51
CA ILE A 46 -4.31 6.36 -7.05
C ILE A 46 -5.09 7.67 -6.89
N HIS A 47 -6.30 7.69 -7.45
CA HIS A 47 -7.23 8.81 -7.26
C HIS A 47 -8.21 8.50 -6.14
N LEU A 48 -8.26 9.34 -5.12
CA LEU A 48 -9.26 9.27 -4.05
C LEU A 48 -9.89 10.66 -3.88
N GLY A 49 -11.05 10.86 -4.51
CA GLY A 49 -11.71 12.16 -4.51
C GLY A 49 -10.88 13.23 -5.22
N CYS A 50 -10.59 14.32 -4.52
CA CYS A 50 -9.75 15.42 -5.04
C CYS A 50 -8.26 15.22 -4.78
N THR A 51 -7.88 14.02 -4.35
CA THR A 51 -6.50 13.72 -3.96
C THR A 51 -5.92 12.64 -4.86
N ILE A 52 -4.67 12.81 -5.25
CA ILE A 52 -3.92 11.81 -6.02
C ILE A 52 -2.70 11.41 -5.21
N TYR A 53 -2.48 10.11 -5.09
CA TYR A 53 -1.30 9.55 -4.42
C TYR A 53 -0.37 8.93 -5.45
N TYR A 54 0.92 9.27 -5.36
CA TYR A 54 1.97 8.77 -6.25
C TYR A 54 2.96 7.94 -5.47
N PHE A 55 3.33 6.78 -6.00
CA PHE A 55 4.24 5.86 -5.31
C PHE A 55 4.92 4.91 -6.29
N LYS A 56 5.93 4.21 -5.79
CA LYS A 56 6.64 3.17 -6.52
C LYS A 56 6.08 1.79 -6.15
N SER A 57 6.04 0.87 -7.10
CA SER A 57 5.56 -0.49 -6.87
C SER A 57 6.31 -1.22 -5.75
N LYS A 58 7.62 -0.98 -5.61
CA LYS A 58 8.44 -1.58 -4.56
C LYS A 58 8.03 -1.16 -3.14
N ASP A 59 7.34 -0.04 -3.00
CA ASP A 59 6.92 0.52 -1.72
C ASP A 59 5.53 0.04 -1.28
N VAL A 60 4.92 -0.88 -2.02
CA VAL A 60 3.59 -1.40 -1.74
C VAL A 60 3.69 -2.74 -1.00
N ASP A 61 3.13 -2.79 0.21
CA ASP A 61 3.02 -4.01 1.01
C ASP A 61 1.56 -4.37 1.18
N PHE A 62 1.23 -5.62 0.91
CA PHE A 62 -0.13 -6.14 1.07
C PHE A 62 -0.25 -6.90 2.37
N ASP A 63 -1.18 -6.45 3.20
CA ASP A 63 -1.64 -7.18 4.37
C ASP A 63 -3.09 -7.59 4.12
N LEU A 64 -3.61 -8.55 4.87
CA LEU A 64 -4.96 -9.10 4.68
C LEU A 64 -6.08 -8.08 4.75
N LYS A 65 -5.89 -7.01 5.49
CA LYS A 65 -6.93 -6.01 5.74
C LYS A 65 -6.61 -4.64 5.16
N LYS A 66 -5.35 -4.38 4.85
CA LYS A 66 -4.90 -3.05 4.43
C LYS A 66 -3.74 -3.15 3.44
N ILE A 67 -3.67 -2.17 2.56
CA ILE A 67 -2.51 -1.97 1.70
C ILE A 67 -1.67 -0.88 2.36
N LYS A 68 -0.41 -1.18 2.65
CA LYS A 68 0.55 -0.20 3.15
C LYS A 68 1.40 0.31 2.00
N ILE A 69 1.44 1.62 1.83
CA ILE A 69 2.27 2.26 0.82
C ILE A 69 3.29 3.15 1.54
N SER A 70 4.58 2.89 1.32
CA SER A 70 5.68 3.66 1.87
C SER A 70 6.12 4.74 0.88
N ASN A 71 6.70 5.83 1.39
CA ASN A 71 7.23 6.91 0.56
C ASN A 71 6.22 7.43 -0.47
N CYS A 72 5.03 7.75 0.00
CA CYS A 72 3.92 8.17 -0.83
C CYS A 72 3.85 9.71 -0.91
N LEU A 73 3.66 10.24 -2.12
CA LEU A 73 3.48 11.66 -2.34
C LEU A 73 2.00 11.94 -2.63
N GLU A 74 1.39 12.80 -1.82
CA GLU A 74 0.00 13.23 -1.98
C GLU A 74 -0.07 14.57 -2.71
N GLU A 75 -0.90 14.62 -3.74
CA GLU A 75 -1.24 15.86 -4.45
C GLU A 75 -2.72 16.13 -4.21
N GLN A 76 -3.01 17.23 -3.52
CA GLN A 76 -4.38 17.62 -3.21
C GLN A 76 -4.78 18.86 -3.99
N PHE A 77 -5.89 18.77 -4.70
CA PHE A 77 -6.45 19.86 -5.47
C PHE A 77 -7.58 20.53 -4.71
N THR A 78 -7.51 21.87 -4.62
CA THR A 78 -8.61 22.69 -4.16
C THR A 78 -9.03 23.62 -5.29
N LEU A 79 -10.14 24.35 -5.13
CA LEU A 79 -10.64 25.27 -6.17
C LEU A 79 -9.62 26.32 -6.60
N MET A 80 -8.67 26.67 -5.75
CA MET A 80 -7.71 27.76 -5.99
C MET A 80 -6.24 27.37 -5.86
N SER A 81 -5.94 26.15 -5.44
CA SER A 81 -4.55 25.76 -5.20
C SER A 81 -4.33 24.27 -5.32
N CYS A 82 -3.06 23.91 -5.53
CA CYS A 82 -2.58 22.54 -5.49
C CYS A 82 -1.54 22.46 -4.39
N SER A 83 -1.68 21.51 -3.47
CA SER A 83 -0.74 21.28 -2.38
C SER A 83 -0.17 19.87 -2.44
N TYR A 84 1.07 19.72 -1.97
CA TYR A 84 1.77 18.43 -1.92
C TYR A 84 2.11 18.08 -0.49
N LYS A 85 2.00 16.81 -0.15
CA LYS A 85 2.39 16.29 1.14
C LYS A 85 3.07 14.94 0.98
N TYR A 86 4.19 14.75 1.69
CA TYR A 86 4.91 13.50 1.71
C TYR A 86 4.50 12.67 2.92
N TYR A 87 4.27 11.39 2.69
CA TYR A 87 4.00 10.41 3.75
C TYR A 87 5.08 9.35 3.73
N SER A 88 5.70 9.09 4.88
CA SER A 88 6.63 7.98 5.01
C SER A 88 5.93 6.64 4.82
N PHE A 89 4.66 6.56 5.23
CA PHE A 89 3.77 5.44 4.94
C PHE A 89 2.33 5.88 5.06
N MET A 90 1.44 5.16 4.35
CA MET A 90 0.00 5.31 4.47
C MET A 90 -0.68 3.96 4.33
N PHE A 91 -1.90 3.83 4.84
CA PHE A 91 -2.70 2.62 4.72
C PHE A 91 -3.96 2.89 3.92
N LEU A 92 -4.30 1.93 3.03
CA LEU A 92 -5.54 1.95 2.27
C LEU A 92 -6.38 0.74 2.67
N ASP A 93 -7.70 0.93 2.77
CA ASP A 93 -8.63 -0.15 3.08
C ASP A 93 -9.03 -0.86 1.79
N PHE A 94 -9.07 -2.20 1.79
CA PHE A 94 -9.50 -3.00 0.64
C PHE A 94 -10.95 -2.77 0.24
N LYS A 95 -11.79 -2.27 1.15
CA LYS A 95 -13.20 -2.02 0.88
C LYS A 95 -13.44 -0.82 -0.03
N GLU A 96 -12.44 0.04 -0.17
CA GLU A 96 -12.51 1.16 -1.10
C GLU A 96 -12.25 0.66 -2.51
N ASN A 97 -12.98 1.22 -3.47
CA ASN A 97 -12.82 0.87 -4.87
C ASN A 97 -11.56 1.54 -5.42
N ILE A 98 -10.42 0.98 -5.04
CA ILE A 98 -9.10 1.53 -5.36
C ILE A 98 -8.63 1.00 -6.70
N LYS A 99 -8.28 1.92 -7.60
CA LYS A 99 -7.69 1.58 -8.89
C LYS A 99 -6.25 2.08 -8.93
N PHE A 100 -5.31 1.15 -9.12
CA PHE A 100 -3.90 1.47 -9.34
C PHE A 100 -3.69 1.75 -10.82
N GLU A 101 -3.32 2.98 -11.13
CA GLU A 101 -3.05 3.41 -12.50
C GLU A 101 -1.54 3.53 -12.70
N GLU A 102 -0.98 2.78 -13.67
CA GLU A 102 0.43 2.85 -14.00
C GLU A 102 0.74 4.16 -14.70
N ILE A 103 1.81 4.83 -14.25
CA ILE A 103 2.31 6.06 -14.86
C ILE A 103 3.76 5.87 -15.32
N SER A 104 4.24 6.73 -16.20
CA SER A 104 5.62 6.71 -16.63
C SER A 104 6.55 7.20 -15.51
N LYS A 105 7.82 6.80 -15.61
CA LYS A 105 8.86 7.31 -14.71
C LYS A 105 8.98 8.83 -14.80
N GLU A 106 8.87 9.34 -16.01
CA GLU A 106 8.96 10.78 -16.29
C GLU A 106 7.84 11.54 -15.59
N ASP A 107 6.61 11.05 -15.67
CA ASP A 107 5.47 11.66 -14.99
C ASP A 107 5.64 11.64 -13.47
N TYR A 108 6.14 10.54 -12.93
CA TYR A 108 6.42 10.43 -11.50
C TYR A 108 7.49 11.44 -11.06
N LEU A 109 8.58 11.53 -11.80
CA LEU A 109 9.68 12.46 -11.49
C LEU A 109 9.26 13.92 -11.62
N GLU A 110 8.36 14.24 -12.55
CA GLU A 110 7.80 15.59 -12.68
C GLU A 110 7.04 15.99 -11.42
N VAL A 111 6.21 15.11 -10.87
CA VAL A 111 5.47 15.39 -9.63
C VAL A 111 6.44 15.56 -8.45
N VAL A 112 7.46 14.73 -8.36
CA VAL A 112 8.49 14.84 -7.31
C VAL A 112 9.22 16.18 -7.42
N SER A 113 9.57 16.61 -8.63
CA SER A 113 10.21 17.92 -8.87
C SER A 113 9.33 19.08 -8.42
N GLU A 114 8.04 19.04 -8.71
CA GLU A 114 7.11 20.07 -8.30
C GLU A 114 6.98 20.15 -6.77
N TYR A 115 6.97 18.98 -6.11
CA TYR A 115 6.96 18.91 -4.66
C TYR A 115 8.23 19.54 -4.06
N GLU A 116 9.40 19.20 -4.59
CA GLU A 116 10.68 19.72 -4.14
C GLU A 116 10.77 21.24 -4.33
N GLU A 117 10.29 21.78 -5.45
CA GLU A 117 10.23 23.20 -5.70
C GLU A 117 9.36 23.94 -4.68
N LYS A 118 8.19 23.39 -4.36
CA LYS A 118 7.30 23.98 -3.36
C LYS A 118 7.91 23.97 -1.96
N LEU A 119 8.61 22.90 -1.59
CA LEU A 119 9.35 22.82 -0.33
C LEU A 119 10.44 23.89 -0.26
N LYS A 120 11.15 24.09 -1.35
CA LYS A 120 12.21 25.10 -1.44
C LYS A 120 11.67 26.50 -1.24
N LYS A 121 10.53 26.82 -1.87
CA LYS A 121 9.86 28.12 -1.70
C LYS A 121 9.44 28.38 -0.26
N LEU A 122 8.93 27.36 0.43
CA LEU A 122 8.56 27.47 1.84
C LEU A 122 9.76 27.75 2.73
N LYS A 123 10.93 27.21 2.40
CA LYS A 123 12.17 27.45 3.15
C LYS A 123 12.77 28.84 2.90
N GLU A 124 12.49 29.44 1.75
CA GLU A 124 12.98 30.77 1.38
C GLU A 124 12.12 31.90 1.97
N GLU A 125 10.90 31.59 2.38
CA GLU A 125 10.02 32.51 3.10
C GLU A 125 10.36 32.50 4.60
#